data_829c8056a5928f4bf1aa61c4f973bdd6
#
_entry.id   829c8056a5928f4bf1aa61c4f973bdd6
#
_cell.length_a   1.000
_cell.length_b   1.000
_cell.length_c   1.000
_cell.angle_alpha   90.00
_cell.angle_beta   90.00
_cell.angle_gamma   90.00
#
_symmetry.space_group_name_H-M   'P 1'
#
loop_
_entity.id
_entity.type
_entity.pdbx_description
1 polymer ?
#
loop_
_entity_poly.entity_id
_entity_poly.type
_entity_poly.pdbx_seq_one_letter_code
_entity_poly.pdbx_strand_id
1 'polypeptide(L)'
;MSWLRHKRWIVWSVLAVAGGLLLSGTAEANVLCRLLPMRCTYEGAAFRFTVVDAETRQPLGEVHALAEWQLMGMYSGHGGPLMALDAVSGPDGQITFPAWGPIPGPHLMLGSDPVVTLLKSGYKTLRLANPSPPGTTETTRVRRFGRDGQTIALEPFRGIPDEWVEQLDQVWAGLAMRNQDDNRKFRDPYLNRVRRVWAERDKVPERHRVRPGFFWFVEQEMKRLEGTPK
;
A
#
# COMPACT_ATOMS: atom_id res chain seq x y z
N MET A 1 60.46 12.16 21.22
CA MET A 1 59.74 10.86 21.12
C MET A 1 58.32 10.88 21.63
N SER A 2 57.68 12.04 21.91
CA SER A 2 56.29 12.10 22.46
C SER A 2 55.19 12.28 21.43
N TRP A 3 55.49 12.68 20.21
CA TRP A 3 54.50 13.03 19.19
C TRP A 3 53.82 11.81 18.52
N LEU A 4 54.49 10.68 18.48
CA LEU A 4 53.96 9.43 17.91
C LEU A 4 52.93 8.73 18.81
N ARG A 5 52.96 8.96 20.13
CA ARG A 5 51.99 8.33 21.06
C ARG A 5 50.61 8.97 20.94
N HIS A 6 50.49 10.25 20.68
CA HIS A 6 49.21 10.97 20.56
C HIS A 6 48.41 10.54 19.32
N LYS A 7 49.08 10.31 18.18
CA LYS A 7 48.42 9.85 16.96
C LYS A 7 47.76 8.46 17.10
N ARG A 8 48.35 7.57 17.88
CA ARG A 8 47.79 6.21 18.11
C ARG A 8 46.50 6.26 18.93
N TRP A 9 46.41 7.14 19.91
CA TRP A 9 45.18 7.29 20.70
C TRP A 9 44.02 7.87 19.90
N ILE A 10 44.25 8.81 19.02
CA ILE A 10 43.21 9.40 18.17
C ILE A 10 42.66 8.34 17.19
N VAL A 11 43.50 7.48 16.60
CA VAL A 11 43.08 6.43 15.68
C VAL A 11 42.24 5.37 16.41
N TRP A 12 42.61 4.99 17.63
CA TRP A 12 41.85 4.02 18.42
C TRP A 12 40.51 4.60 18.91
N SER A 13 40.47 5.88 19.24
CA SER A 13 39.23 6.54 19.65
C SER A 13 38.23 6.67 18.48
N VAL A 14 38.70 6.93 17.28
CA VAL A 14 37.88 7.01 16.08
C VAL A 14 37.36 5.62 15.70
N LEU A 15 38.18 4.57 15.81
CA LEU A 15 37.76 3.20 15.55
C LEU A 15 36.78 2.66 16.61
N ALA A 16 36.92 3.05 17.89
CA ALA A 16 35.99 2.66 18.94
C ALA A 16 34.63 3.35 18.79
N VAL A 17 34.57 4.60 18.36
CA VAL A 17 33.33 5.31 18.05
C VAL A 17 32.65 4.72 16.82
N ALA A 18 33.41 4.40 15.76
CA ALA A 18 32.87 3.72 14.58
C ALA A 18 32.38 2.29 14.89
N GLY A 19 33.08 1.55 15.78
CA GLY A 19 32.66 0.21 16.22
C GLY A 19 31.44 0.22 17.15
N GLY A 20 31.30 1.25 17.99
CA GLY A 20 30.14 1.44 18.88
C GLY A 20 28.85 1.77 18.12
N LEU A 21 28.97 2.49 17.01
CA LEU A 21 27.84 2.79 16.10
C LEU A 21 27.34 1.56 15.33
N LEU A 22 28.15 0.53 15.16
CA LEU A 22 27.75 -0.71 14.49
C LEU A 22 26.99 -1.69 15.39
N LEU A 23 26.99 -1.48 16.71
CA LEU A 23 26.35 -2.39 17.69
C LEU A 23 25.00 -1.93 18.22
N SER A 24 24.60 -0.66 17.97
CA SER A 24 23.26 -0.16 18.28
C SER A 24 22.29 -0.40 17.10
N GLY A 25 22.13 -1.64 16.73
CA GLY A 25 21.63 -2.12 15.45
C GLY A 25 20.13 -2.05 15.21
N THR A 26 19.41 -0.94 15.43
CA THR A 26 18.02 -0.85 14.96
C THR A 26 17.57 0.52 14.44
N ALA A 27 18.12 1.62 14.93
CA ALA A 27 17.69 2.95 14.51
C ALA A 27 18.50 3.53 13.34
N GLU A 28 19.76 3.14 13.18
CA GLU A 28 20.70 3.80 12.27
C GLU A 28 20.75 3.23 10.83
N ALA A 29 20.28 2.00 10.64
CA ALA A 29 20.23 1.38 9.30
C ALA A 29 19.38 2.17 8.30
N ASN A 30 18.43 2.96 8.78
CA ASN A 30 17.51 3.74 7.94
C ASN A 30 18.13 5.06 7.43
N VAL A 31 19.01 5.68 8.21
CA VAL A 31 19.76 6.86 7.75
C VAL A 31 20.75 6.45 6.65
N LEU A 32 21.37 5.29 6.78
CA LEU A 32 22.28 4.72 5.78
C LEU A 32 21.56 4.34 4.47
N CYS A 33 20.34 3.83 4.53
CA CYS A 33 19.53 3.57 3.33
C CYS A 33 19.25 4.84 2.51
N ARG A 34 19.23 6.01 3.18
CA ARG A 34 19.00 7.29 2.54
C ARG A 34 20.28 7.91 1.96
N LEU A 35 21.43 7.65 2.59
CA LEU A 35 22.72 8.27 2.25
C LEU A 35 23.59 7.40 1.33
N LEU A 36 23.40 6.09 1.35
CA LEU A 36 24.14 5.15 0.51
C LEU A 36 23.18 4.43 -0.45
N PRO A 37 23.61 4.11 -1.69
CA PRO A 37 22.80 3.38 -2.66
C PRO A 37 22.67 1.89 -2.28
N MET A 38 22.39 1.60 -1.00
CA MET A 38 22.21 0.27 -0.48
C MET A 38 20.76 -0.19 -0.67
N ARG A 39 20.55 -1.50 -0.81
CA ARG A 39 19.22 -2.10 -0.87
C ARG A 39 18.60 -2.05 0.52
N CYS A 40 17.57 -1.23 0.68
CA CYS A 40 16.78 -1.20 1.91
C CYS A 40 15.89 -2.43 1.99
N THR A 41 15.68 -2.95 3.19
CA THR A 41 14.75 -4.05 3.46
C THR A 41 13.53 -3.50 4.16
N TYR A 42 12.33 -3.91 3.74
CA TYR A 42 11.05 -3.45 4.26
C TYR A 42 10.25 -4.61 4.83
N GLU A 43 9.49 -4.29 5.85
CA GLU A 43 8.53 -5.18 6.52
C GLU A 43 7.22 -4.42 6.72
N GLY A 44 6.09 -5.12 6.67
CA GLY A 44 4.79 -4.58 7.05
C GLY A 44 4.32 -5.20 8.36
N ALA A 45 3.95 -4.37 9.34
CA ALA A 45 3.30 -4.86 10.54
C ALA A 45 1.91 -5.40 10.18
N ALA A 46 1.46 -6.44 10.87
CA ALA A 46 0.07 -6.86 10.83
C ALA A 46 -0.83 -5.73 11.35
N PHE A 47 -2.03 -5.60 10.79
CA PHE A 47 -3.03 -4.65 11.28
C PHE A 47 -4.44 -5.16 11.05
N ARG A 48 -5.38 -4.61 11.79
CA ARG A 48 -6.82 -4.90 11.66
C ARG A 48 -7.64 -3.65 11.92
N PHE A 49 -8.84 -3.63 11.40
CA PHE A 49 -9.84 -2.58 11.70
C PHE A 49 -11.24 -3.15 11.47
N THR A 50 -12.25 -2.48 12.02
CA THR A 50 -13.65 -2.88 11.85
C THR A 50 -14.35 -1.88 10.96
N VAL A 51 -15.14 -2.35 9.99
CA VAL A 51 -15.94 -1.51 9.12
C VAL A 51 -17.39 -1.56 9.54
N VAL A 52 -18.01 -0.40 9.68
CA VAL A 52 -19.41 -0.24 10.07
C VAL A 52 -20.16 0.65 9.09
N ASP A 53 -21.46 0.50 8.99
CA ASP A 53 -22.34 1.44 8.33
C ASP A 53 -22.34 2.79 9.09
N ALA A 54 -22.19 3.89 8.37
CA ALA A 54 -22.07 5.21 8.98
C ALA A 54 -23.37 5.68 9.68
N GLU A 55 -24.53 5.22 9.21
CA GLU A 55 -25.85 5.63 9.72
C GLU A 55 -26.31 4.72 10.85
N THR A 56 -26.25 3.39 10.63
CA THR A 56 -26.77 2.42 11.59
C THR A 56 -25.74 1.97 12.63
N ARG A 57 -24.47 2.21 12.37
CA ARG A 57 -23.33 1.73 13.18
C ARG A 57 -23.21 0.20 13.26
N GLN A 58 -23.97 -0.52 12.44
CA GLN A 58 -23.90 -1.97 12.37
C GLN A 58 -22.63 -2.42 11.60
N PRO A 59 -22.02 -3.54 11.98
CA PRO A 59 -20.90 -4.11 11.25
C PRO A 59 -21.25 -4.38 9.78
N LEU A 60 -20.31 -4.12 8.87
CA LEU A 60 -20.47 -4.38 7.44
C LEU A 60 -19.61 -5.56 7.00
N GLY A 61 -20.27 -6.69 6.71
CA GLY A 61 -19.65 -7.80 6.01
C GLY A 61 -19.44 -7.51 4.52
N GLU A 62 -18.64 -8.35 3.85
CA GLU A 62 -18.39 -8.30 2.41
C GLU A 62 -17.78 -6.97 1.90
N VAL A 63 -17.12 -6.22 2.77
CA VAL A 63 -16.29 -5.07 2.36
C VAL A 63 -14.95 -5.58 1.86
N HIS A 64 -14.64 -5.33 0.59
CA HIS A 64 -13.34 -5.66 0.03
C HIS A 64 -12.34 -4.53 0.31
N ALA A 65 -11.24 -4.86 0.97
CA ALA A 65 -10.13 -3.97 1.23
C ALA A 65 -8.91 -4.40 0.40
N LEU A 66 -8.28 -3.44 -0.28
CA LEU A 66 -6.99 -3.61 -0.93
C LEU A 66 -5.98 -2.71 -0.24
N ALA A 67 -4.96 -3.30 0.37
CA ALA A 67 -3.84 -2.60 1.00
C ALA A 67 -2.64 -2.61 0.08
N GLU A 68 -2.06 -1.45 -0.19
CA GLU A 68 -0.96 -1.26 -1.12
C GLU A 68 0.14 -0.43 -0.49
N TRP A 69 1.35 -0.98 -0.50
CA TRP A 69 2.58 -0.29 -0.12
C TRP A 69 3.30 0.12 -1.40
N GLN A 70 3.47 1.41 -1.62
CA GLN A 70 4.06 1.96 -2.85
C GLN A 70 5.56 2.22 -2.68
N LEU A 71 6.30 2.08 -3.76
CA LEU A 71 7.67 2.55 -3.87
C LEU A 71 7.67 4.00 -4.35
N MET A 72 8.44 4.83 -3.67
CA MET A 72 8.64 6.24 -4.00
C MET A 72 10.09 6.44 -4.44
N GLY A 73 10.29 6.80 -5.69
CA GLY A 73 11.62 7.11 -6.22
C GLY A 73 12.09 8.49 -5.77
N MET A 74 13.38 8.63 -5.49
CA MET A 74 13.97 9.92 -5.11
C MET A 74 13.89 10.96 -6.23
N TYR A 75 13.84 10.54 -7.50
CA TYR A 75 13.85 11.39 -8.68
C TYR A 75 12.70 11.14 -9.65
N SER A 76 12.07 9.98 -9.62
CA SER A 76 11.14 9.51 -10.65
C SER A 76 9.67 9.38 -10.18
N GLY A 77 9.34 9.83 -8.99
CA GLY A 77 7.97 9.70 -8.47
C GLY A 77 7.62 8.26 -8.06
N HIS A 78 6.52 7.70 -8.56
CA HIS A 78 6.04 6.38 -8.16
C HIS A 78 6.82 5.24 -8.83
N GLY A 79 7.35 4.32 -8.04
CA GLY A 79 8.11 3.15 -8.49
C GLY A 79 7.30 1.84 -8.53
N GLY A 80 5.98 1.92 -8.45
CA GLY A 80 5.11 0.73 -8.40
C GLY A 80 4.89 0.19 -6.98
N PRO A 81 4.18 -0.95 -6.86
CA PRO A 81 3.89 -1.54 -5.56
C PRO A 81 5.10 -2.28 -4.99
N LEU A 82 5.41 -2.03 -3.73
CA LEU A 82 6.31 -2.84 -2.93
C LEU A 82 5.62 -4.12 -2.48
N MET A 83 4.36 -3.99 -2.03
CA MET A 83 3.48 -5.07 -1.60
C MET A 83 2.02 -4.70 -1.87
N ALA A 84 1.20 -5.70 -2.19
CA ALA A 84 -0.25 -5.57 -2.26
C ALA A 84 -0.89 -6.82 -1.63
N LEU A 85 -1.87 -6.59 -0.75
CA LEU A 85 -2.67 -7.62 -0.10
C LEU A 85 -4.14 -7.23 -0.18
N ASP A 86 -5.02 -8.20 -0.28
CA ASP A 86 -6.46 -7.97 -0.17
C ASP A 86 -7.09 -8.80 0.95
N ALA A 87 -8.20 -8.31 1.45
CA ALA A 87 -9.02 -8.98 2.44
C ALA A 87 -10.50 -8.60 2.26
N VAL A 88 -11.38 -9.42 2.82
CA VAL A 88 -12.83 -9.17 2.84
C VAL A 88 -13.31 -9.25 4.28
N SER A 89 -14.14 -8.28 4.69
CA SER A 89 -14.70 -8.30 6.05
C SER A 89 -15.65 -9.47 6.26
N GLY A 90 -15.55 -10.06 7.44
CA GLY A 90 -16.53 -11.02 7.95
C GLY A 90 -17.87 -10.36 8.33
N PRO A 91 -18.85 -11.14 8.82
CA PRO A 91 -20.13 -10.61 9.30
C PRO A 91 -19.99 -9.61 10.46
N ASP A 92 -18.90 -9.69 11.21
CA ASP A 92 -18.52 -8.78 12.30
C ASP A 92 -17.88 -7.48 11.81
N GLY A 93 -17.76 -7.31 10.50
CA GLY A 93 -17.12 -6.14 9.88
C GLY A 93 -15.59 -6.12 9.99
N GLN A 94 -14.97 -7.14 10.60
CA GLN A 94 -13.52 -7.13 10.83
C GLN A 94 -12.76 -7.44 9.52
N ILE A 95 -11.70 -6.66 9.30
CA ILE A 95 -10.71 -6.84 8.23
C ILE A 95 -9.35 -6.98 8.89
N THR A 96 -8.58 -7.99 8.49
CA THR A 96 -7.25 -8.26 9.03
C THR A 96 -6.25 -8.47 7.89
N PHE A 97 -5.09 -7.84 8.01
CA PHE A 97 -3.95 -8.02 7.13
C PHE A 97 -2.78 -8.63 7.89
N PRO A 98 -2.15 -9.69 7.39
CA PRO A 98 -0.98 -10.29 8.02
C PRO A 98 0.24 -9.39 7.92
N ALA A 99 1.21 -9.61 8.80
CA ALA A 99 2.55 -9.07 8.63
C ALA A 99 3.22 -9.68 7.38
N TRP A 100 4.14 -8.92 6.77
CA TRP A 100 4.92 -9.39 5.65
C TRP A 100 6.36 -8.91 5.73
N GLY A 101 7.25 -9.57 4.99
CA GLY A 101 8.68 -9.25 4.94
C GLY A 101 9.53 -10.13 5.86
N PRO A 102 10.83 -9.84 5.96
CA PRO A 102 11.55 -8.77 5.26
C PRO A 102 11.72 -9.01 3.75
N ILE A 103 11.51 -7.98 2.95
CA ILE A 103 11.76 -8.02 1.50
C ILE A 103 12.71 -6.90 1.06
N PRO A 104 13.63 -7.15 0.12
CA PRO A 104 14.51 -6.11 -0.40
C PRO A 104 13.73 -5.14 -1.30
N GLY A 105 13.90 -3.86 -1.07
CA GLY A 105 13.44 -2.81 -1.98
C GLY A 105 14.48 -2.54 -3.09
N PRO A 106 14.05 -1.94 -4.21
CA PRO A 106 14.96 -1.49 -5.26
C PRO A 106 15.89 -0.37 -4.77
N HIS A 107 17.01 -0.18 -5.47
CA HIS A 107 17.93 0.93 -5.22
C HIS A 107 17.23 2.28 -5.39
N LEU A 108 17.53 3.24 -4.51
CA LEU A 108 17.04 4.63 -4.56
C LEU A 108 15.51 4.77 -4.52
N MET A 109 14.81 3.76 -4.02
CA MET A 109 13.38 3.80 -3.79
C MET A 109 13.06 3.57 -2.32
N LEU A 110 12.11 4.35 -1.82
CA LEU A 110 11.60 4.26 -0.46
C LEU A 110 10.20 3.61 -0.50
N GLY A 111 9.97 2.63 0.37
CA GLY A 111 8.64 2.08 0.55
C GLY A 111 7.78 3.04 1.37
N SER A 112 6.51 3.23 1.02
CA SER A 112 5.53 3.99 1.81
C SER A 112 4.81 3.10 2.82
N ASP A 113 4.12 3.71 3.77
CA ASP A 113 3.08 3.06 4.54
C ASP A 113 1.90 2.64 3.65
N PRO A 114 1.07 1.70 4.10
CA PRO A 114 -0.02 1.21 3.27
C PRO A 114 -1.09 2.28 3.04
N VAL A 115 -1.59 2.30 1.82
CA VAL A 115 -2.87 2.92 1.49
C VAL A 115 -3.89 1.80 1.34
N VAL A 116 -4.98 1.89 2.09
CA VAL A 116 -6.07 0.92 2.04
C VAL A 116 -7.25 1.52 1.31
N THR A 117 -7.73 0.86 0.26
CA THR A 117 -8.96 1.26 -0.44
C THR A 117 -10.07 0.27 -0.14
N LEU A 118 -11.23 0.78 0.27
CA LEU A 118 -12.41 0.00 0.60
C LEU A 118 -13.44 0.09 -0.53
N LEU A 119 -14.02 -1.05 -0.90
CA LEU A 119 -15.08 -1.17 -1.88
C LEU A 119 -16.18 -2.10 -1.34
N LYS A 120 -17.40 -1.59 -1.28
CA LYS A 120 -18.61 -2.36 -1.02
C LYS A 120 -19.73 -1.83 -1.90
N SER A 121 -20.45 -2.73 -2.57
CA SER A 121 -21.64 -2.36 -3.35
C SER A 121 -22.63 -1.58 -2.52
N GLY A 122 -23.12 -0.45 -3.05
CA GLY A 122 -24.09 0.43 -2.38
C GLY A 122 -23.48 1.37 -1.33
N TYR A 123 -22.16 1.43 -1.20
CA TYR A 123 -21.45 2.35 -0.30
C TYR A 123 -20.43 3.17 -1.07
N LYS A 124 -20.17 4.41 -0.62
CA LYS A 124 -19.08 5.22 -1.17
C LYS A 124 -17.75 4.50 -1.01
N THR A 125 -16.92 4.54 -2.02
CA THR A 125 -15.55 4.05 -1.93
C THR A 125 -14.76 4.91 -0.95
N LEU A 126 -13.84 4.30 -0.21
CA LEU A 126 -13.04 5.03 0.77
C LEU A 126 -11.56 4.67 0.63
N ARG A 127 -10.73 5.71 0.53
CA ARG A 127 -9.27 5.58 0.50
C ARG A 127 -8.69 6.07 1.84
N LEU A 128 -8.00 5.19 2.52
CA LEU A 128 -7.38 5.42 3.82
C LEU A 128 -5.86 5.44 3.65
N ALA A 129 -5.26 6.58 3.93
CA ALA A 129 -3.81 6.75 3.99
C ALA A 129 -3.42 7.20 5.39
N ASN A 130 -2.18 6.96 5.78
CA ASN A 130 -1.65 7.56 6.99
C ASN A 130 -1.54 9.07 6.79
N PRO A 131 -1.83 9.88 7.81
CA PRO A 131 -1.50 11.29 7.78
C PRO A 131 0.03 11.41 7.68
N SER A 132 0.51 12.02 6.61
CA SER A 132 1.94 12.36 6.50
C SER A 132 2.15 13.73 7.09
N PRO A 133 2.89 13.88 8.19
CA PRO A 133 3.29 15.19 8.68
C PRO A 133 4.14 15.87 7.60
N PRO A 134 3.96 17.18 7.36
CA PRO A 134 4.78 17.92 6.41
C PRO A 134 6.28 17.76 6.75
N GLY A 135 7.08 17.28 5.79
CA GLY A 135 8.53 17.17 5.93
C GLY A 135 9.06 15.90 6.60
N THR A 136 8.22 14.97 7.05
CA THR A 136 8.69 13.68 7.55
C THR A 136 8.81 12.67 6.42
N THR A 137 10.01 12.32 6.08
CA THR A 137 10.33 11.09 5.36
C THR A 137 10.34 9.96 6.38
N GLU A 138 9.41 9.01 6.25
CA GLU A 138 9.41 7.84 7.10
C GLU A 138 10.70 7.05 6.94
N THR A 139 11.46 6.97 8.03
CA THR A 139 12.78 6.34 8.06
C THR A 139 12.75 4.92 8.60
N THR A 140 11.57 4.43 9.01
CA THR A 140 11.45 3.11 9.64
C THR A 140 11.40 1.99 8.57
N ARG A 141 12.01 0.85 8.88
CA ARG A 141 11.93 -0.38 8.07
C ARG A 141 10.54 -1.00 8.10
N VAL A 142 9.86 -0.88 9.25
CA VAL A 142 8.55 -1.48 9.48
C VAL A 142 7.47 -0.49 9.09
N ARG A 143 6.69 -0.83 8.07
CA ARG A 143 5.56 -0.06 7.59
C ARG A 143 4.34 -0.36 8.43
N ARG A 144 3.62 0.68 8.84
CA ARG A 144 2.49 0.57 9.76
C ARG A 144 1.27 1.28 9.21
N PHE A 145 0.10 0.71 9.46
CA PHE A 145 -1.16 1.37 9.18
C PHE A 145 -1.59 2.21 10.39
N GLY A 146 -1.74 3.51 10.21
CA GLY A 146 -2.02 4.46 11.29
C GLY A 146 -3.45 4.37 11.86
N ARG A 147 -4.28 3.49 11.29
CA ARG A 147 -5.66 3.24 11.76
C ARG A 147 -5.86 1.82 12.27
N ASP A 148 -4.78 1.17 12.68
CA ASP A 148 -4.84 -0.15 13.31
C ASP A 148 -5.74 -0.13 14.55
N GLY A 149 -6.62 -1.12 14.68
CA GLY A 149 -7.59 -1.24 15.77
C GLY A 149 -8.78 -0.28 15.72
N GLN A 150 -8.86 0.63 14.73
CA GLN A 150 -9.95 1.62 14.64
C GLN A 150 -11.22 1.04 14.03
N THR A 151 -12.34 1.74 14.28
CA THR A 151 -13.61 1.52 13.57
C THR A 151 -13.73 2.55 12.45
N ILE A 152 -13.95 2.08 11.23
CA ILE A 152 -14.09 2.86 10.01
C ILE A 152 -15.56 2.83 9.59
N ALA A 153 -16.17 4.00 9.45
CA ALA A 153 -17.55 4.12 8.97
C ALA A 153 -17.57 4.30 7.45
N LEU A 154 -18.35 3.48 6.74
CA LEU A 154 -18.66 3.67 5.33
C LEU A 154 -20.03 4.32 5.17
N GLU A 155 -20.09 5.37 4.34
CA GLU A 155 -21.34 6.06 4.00
C GLU A 155 -22.09 5.29 2.90
N PRO A 156 -23.41 5.05 3.06
CA PRO A 156 -24.22 4.55 1.95
C PRO A 156 -24.12 5.46 0.73
N PHE A 157 -24.01 4.88 -0.44
CA PHE A 157 -24.04 5.63 -1.70
C PHE A 157 -25.47 5.95 -2.10
N ARG A 158 -25.77 7.24 -2.29
CA ARG A 158 -27.11 7.74 -2.65
C ARG A 158 -27.13 8.55 -3.94
N GLY A 159 -26.02 8.47 -4.69
CA GLY A 159 -25.86 9.17 -5.96
C GLY A 159 -26.55 8.47 -7.13
N ILE A 160 -26.44 9.06 -8.30
CA ILE A 160 -26.92 8.48 -9.55
C ILE A 160 -25.91 7.45 -10.10
N PRO A 161 -26.32 6.56 -11.02
CA PRO A 161 -25.43 5.52 -11.56
C PRO A 161 -24.15 6.04 -12.22
N ASP A 162 -24.14 7.25 -12.79
CA ASP A 162 -22.92 7.85 -13.35
C ASP A 162 -21.89 8.20 -12.26
N GLU A 163 -22.35 8.78 -11.16
CA GLU A 163 -21.50 9.07 -10.01
C GLU A 163 -20.95 7.78 -9.38
N TRP A 164 -21.72 6.67 -9.49
CA TRP A 164 -21.22 5.37 -9.06
C TRP A 164 -20.03 4.91 -9.90
N VAL A 165 -20.08 5.13 -11.21
CA VAL A 165 -18.93 4.86 -12.09
C VAL A 165 -17.70 5.68 -11.68
N GLU A 166 -17.88 6.95 -11.32
CA GLU A 166 -16.78 7.78 -10.81
C GLU A 166 -16.18 7.23 -9.51
N GLN A 167 -17.04 6.72 -8.60
CA GLN A 167 -16.56 6.03 -7.39
C GLN A 167 -15.74 4.77 -7.73
N LEU A 168 -16.20 3.98 -8.70
CA LEU A 168 -15.48 2.79 -9.16
C LEU A 168 -14.16 3.15 -9.85
N ASP A 169 -14.12 4.24 -10.62
CA ASP A 169 -12.91 4.71 -11.29
C ASP A 169 -11.83 5.14 -10.29
N GLN A 170 -12.21 5.74 -9.16
CA GLN A 170 -11.26 6.09 -8.08
C GLN A 170 -10.52 4.88 -7.50
N VAL A 171 -11.16 3.72 -7.40
CA VAL A 171 -10.53 2.49 -6.93
C VAL A 171 -9.88 1.69 -8.05
N TRP A 172 -10.17 2.05 -9.30
CA TRP A 172 -9.65 1.46 -10.53
C TRP A 172 -8.38 2.16 -11.04
N ALA A 173 -8.35 3.51 -11.04
CA ALA A 173 -7.28 4.29 -11.68
C ALA A 173 -5.87 3.92 -11.17
N GLY A 174 -5.74 3.54 -9.89
CA GLY A 174 -4.49 3.03 -9.34
C GLY A 174 -4.04 1.68 -9.90
N LEU A 175 -4.95 0.87 -10.47
CA LEU A 175 -4.65 -0.46 -11.02
C LEU A 175 -4.21 -0.38 -12.48
N ALA A 176 -4.83 0.49 -13.28
CA ALA A 176 -4.61 0.57 -14.73
C ALA A 176 -3.25 1.14 -15.14
N MET A 177 -2.57 1.88 -14.25
CA MET A 177 -1.29 2.55 -14.54
C MET A 177 -0.05 1.72 -14.20
N ARG A 178 -0.19 0.43 -13.93
CA ARG A 178 0.91 -0.43 -13.48
C ARG A 178 1.60 -1.13 -14.63
N ASN A 179 2.91 -1.37 -14.48
CA ASN A 179 3.63 -2.16 -15.47
C ASN A 179 3.28 -3.65 -15.37
N GLN A 180 3.59 -4.42 -16.41
CA GLN A 180 3.22 -5.84 -16.49
C GLN A 180 3.88 -6.71 -15.41
N ASP A 181 5.09 -6.37 -14.97
CA ASP A 181 5.84 -7.17 -13.99
C ASP A 181 5.27 -7.02 -12.58
N ASP A 182 4.79 -5.83 -12.21
CA ASP A 182 4.10 -5.59 -10.95
C ASP A 182 2.81 -6.42 -10.85
N ASN A 183 2.11 -6.58 -11.97
CA ASN A 183 0.87 -7.35 -12.01
C ASN A 183 1.08 -8.85 -11.81
N ARG A 184 2.21 -9.40 -12.26
CA ARG A 184 2.53 -10.82 -12.00
C ARG A 184 2.73 -11.08 -10.53
N LYS A 185 3.51 -10.25 -9.85
CA LYS A 185 3.83 -10.40 -8.43
C LYS A 185 2.61 -10.27 -7.51
N PHE A 186 1.66 -9.39 -7.87
CA PHE A 186 0.48 -9.08 -7.05
C PHE A 186 -0.83 -9.39 -7.75
N ARG A 187 -0.80 -10.38 -8.65
CA ARG A 187 -1.94 -10.75 -9.51
C ARG A 187 -3.22 -10.97 -8.73
N ASP A 188 -3.17 -11.82 -7.71
CA ASP A 188 -4.38 -12.27 -7.02
C ASP A 188 -5.10 -11.12 -6.27
N PRO A 189 -4.46 -10.24 -5.47
CA PRO A 189 -5.11 -9.07 -4.89
C PRO A 189 -5.75 -8.14 -5.91
N TYR A 190 -5.06 -7.90 -7.04
CA TYR A 190 -5.59 -7.03 -8.09
C TYR A 190 -6.73 -7.68 -8.86
N LEU A 191 -6.63 -8.94 -9.21
CA LEU A 191 -7.70 -9.68 -9.89
C LEU A 191 -8.97 -9.74 -9.03
N ASN A 192 -8.84 -9.97 -7.71
CA ASN A 192 -9.94 -9.93 -6.79
C ASN A 192 -10.63 -8.56 -6.77
N ARG A 193 -9.87 -7.46 -6.77
CA ARG A 193 -10.40 -6.10 -6.88
C ARG A 193 -11.11 -5.88 -8.20
N VAL A 194 -10.49 -6.24 -9.33
CA VAL A 194 -11.07 -6.08 -10.67
C VAL A 194 -12.39 -6.84 -10.80
N ARG A 195 -12.46 -8.07 -10.30
CA ARG A 195 -13.71 -8.87 -10.30
C ARG A 195 -14.81 -8.21 -9.47
N ARG A 196 -14.47 -7.58 -8.34
CA ARG A 196 -15.44 -6.83 -7.54
C ARG A 196 -15.97 -5.59 -8.26
N VAL A 197 -15.09 -4.85 -8.95
CA VAL A 197 -15.50 -3.74 -9.81
C VAL A 197 -16.37 -4.26 -10.97
N TRP A 198 -15.99 -5.35 -11.62
CA TRP A 198 -16.75 -5.96 -12.70
C TRP A 198 -18.17 -6.37 -12.29
N ALA A 199 -18.35 -6.86 -11.06
CA ALA A 199 -19.67 -7.24 -10.54
C ALA A 199 -20.66 -6.07 -10.43
N GLU A 200 -20.19 -4.83 -10.52
CA GLU A 200 -21.04 -3.62 -10.54
C GLU A 200 -21.57 -3.25 -11.93
N ARG A 201 -21.11 -3.95 -12.98
CA ARG A 201 -21.36 -3.63 -14.39
C ARG A 201 -22.85 -3.46 -14.72
N ASP A 202 -23.69 -4.36 -14.22
CA ASP A 202 -25.11 -4.38 -14.58
C ASP A 202 -25.95 -3.35 -13.84
N LYS A 203 -25.35 -2.65 -12.86
CA LYS A 203 -25.96 -1.56 -12.09
C LYS A 203 -25.82 -0.17 -12.71
N VAL A 204 -25.10 -0.07 -13.84
CA VAL A 204 -24.79 1.19 -14.49
C VAL A 204 -25.36 1.26 -15.92
N PRO A 205 -25.55 2.48 -16.47
CA PRO A 205 -26.05 2.67 -17.85
C PRO A 205 -25.19 1.98 -18.90
N GLU A 206 -25.81 1.62 -20.01
CA GLU A 206 -25.17 0.88 -21.12
C GLU A 206 -23.93 1.58 -21.68
N ARG A 207 -23.92 2.92 -21.77
CA ARG A 207 -22.77 3.70 -22.24
C ARG A 207 -21.48 3.44 -21.47
N HIS A 208 -21.56 3.01 -20.22
CA HIS A 208 -20.41 2.63 -19.41
C HIS A 208 -19.99 1.16 -19.58
N ARG A 209 -20.89 0.32 -20.13
CA ARG A 209 -20.70 -1.12 -20.29
C ARG A 209 -20.07 -1.51 -21.63
N VAL A 210 -20.31 -0.71 -22.67
CA VAL A 210 -19.84 -0.95 -24.04
C VAL A 210 -18.63 -0.07 -24.36
N ARG A 211 -17.84 -0.47 -25.37
CA ARG A 211 -16.68 0.30 -25.82
C ARG A 211 -17.09 1.68 -26.37
N PRO A 212 -16.42 2.78 -25.97
CA PRO A 212 -15.22 2.89 -25.15
C PRO A 212 -15.51 3.14 -23.64
N GLY A 213 -16.61 2.61 -23.11
CA GLY A 213 -17.02 2.83 -21.72
C GLY A 213 -16.09 2.21 -20.68
N PHE A 214 -16.28 2.62 -19.42
CA PHE A 214 -15.46 2.22 -18.28
C PHE A 214 -15.29 0.69 -18.16
N PHE A 215 -16.37 -0.08 -18.25
CA PHE A 215 -16.32 -1.52 -18.09
C PHE A 215 -15.64 -2.28 -19.22
N TRP A 216 -15.49 -1.68 -20.39
CA TRP A 216 -14.63 -2.25 -21.44
C TRP A 216 -13.17 -2.29 -20.99
N PHE A 217 -12.66 -1.23 -20.36
CA PHE A 217 -11.29 -1.22 -19.82
C PHE A 217 -11.13 -2.19 -18.64
N VAL A 218 -12.13 -2.27 -17.76
CA VAL A 218 -12.16 -3.25 -16.65
C VAL A 218 -12.07 -4.68 -17.18
N GLU A 219 -12.81 -5.00 -18.25
CA GLU A 219 -12.77 -6.32 -18.89
C GLU A 219 -11.38 -6.64 -19.47
N GLN A 220 -10.76 -5.69 -20.17
CA GLN A 220 -9.42 -5.89 -20.72
C GLN A 220 -8.40 -6.18 -19.62
N GLU A 221 -8.46 -5.44 -18.53
CA GLU A 221 -7.56 -5.65 -17.40
C GLU A 221 -7.82 -7.00 -16.71
N MET A 222 -9.07 -7.39 -16.53
CA MET A 222 -9.43 -8.68 -15.97
C MET A 222 -8.85 -9.83 -16.83
N LYS A 223 -9.05 -9.79 -18.14
CA LYS A 223 -8.49 -10.77 -19.10
C LYS A 223 -6.96 -10.79 -19.03
N ARG A 224 -6.32 -9.62 -18.93
CA ARG A 224 -4.87 -9.51 -18.82
C ARG A 224 -4.35 -10.17 -17.54
N LEU A 225 -4.98 -9.91 -16.39
CA LEU A 225 -4.60 -10.53 -15.13
C LEU A 225 -4.90 -12.04 -15.11
N GLU A 226 -5.99 -12.50 -15.70
CA GLU A 226 -6.33 -13.92 -15.81
C GLU A 226 -5.36 -14.69 -16.72
N GLY A 227 -4.90 -14.08 -17.81
CA GLY A 227 -3.93 -14.65 -18.75
C GLY A 227 -2.48 -14.65 -18.24
N THR A 228 -2.19 -14.00 -17.10
CA THR A 228 -0.83 -13.94 -16.54
C THR A 228 -0.57 -15.22 -15.73
N PRO A 229 0.46 -16.03 -16.06
CA PRO A 229 0.83 -17.22 -15.25
C PRO A 229 1.23 -16.81 -13.83
N LYS A 230 0.98 -17.71 -12.87
CA LYS A 230 1.46 -17.55 -11.48
C LYS A 230 2.97 -17.68 -11.39
#